data_e42bcbf2b53a760853287196eca3fc1a
#
_entry.id   e42bcbf2b53a760853287196eca3fc1a
#
_cell.length_a   1.000
_cell.length_b   1.000
_cell.length_c   1.000
_cell.angle_alpha   90.00
_cell.angle_beta   90.00
_cell.angle_gamma   90.00
#
_symmetry.space_group_name_H-M   'P 1'
#
loop_
_entity.id
_entity.type
_entity.pdbx_description
1 polymer ?
#
loop_
_entity_poly.entity_id
_entity_poly.type
_entity_poly.pdbx_seq_one_letter_code
_entity_poly.pdbx_strand_id
1 'polypeptide(L)'
;MANDLIPYKRFGDDITGYATAAITGKRCVQIAAAKPVGEKAEGNPGLLASGTPTGGGGTYRVAHPSGAGANGGAAKMIFGVAKYDQPTIGKLVGIIREGIVPITTSAAITAGQLVQVAADGTIVPVSTGVAIGTACDDAASGADAEVALFIS
;
A
#
# COMPACT_ATOMS: atom_id res chain seq x y z
N MET A 1 15.72 -5.00 -10.88
CA MET A 1 14.88 -4.22 -9.92
C MET A 1 13.49 -4.13 -10.52
N ALA A 2 12.72 -5.18 -10.29
CA ALA A 2 11.51 -5.37 -11.10
C ALA A 2 10.32 -4.49 -10.70
N ASN A 3 10.26 -3.94 -9.47
CA ASN A 3 9.07 -3.24 -8.99
C ASN A 3 9.34 -2.01 -8.12
N ASP A 4 10.39 -1.27 -8.43
CA ASP A 4 10.61 0.00 -7.74
C ASP A 4 9.61 1.04 -8.22
N LEU A 5 8.93 1.67 -7.29
CA LEU A 5 7.97 2.73 -7.56
C LEU A 5 8.69 4.08 -7.53
N ILE A 6 8.76 4.74 -8.69
CA ILE A 6 9.27 6.10 -8.81
C ILE A 6 8.08 7.01 -9.07
N PRO A 7 7.66 7.84 -8.11
CA PRO A 7 6.55 8.75 -8.32
C PRO A 7 6.95 9.88 -9.27
N TYR A 8 6.13 10.18 -10.24
CA TYR A 8 6.34 11.32 -11.17
C TYR A 8 6.16 12.66 -10.48
N LYS A 9 5.22 12.73 -9.54
CA LYS A 9 5.02 13.87 -8.64
C LYS A 9 4.70 13.35 -7.26
N ARG A 10 5.41 13.85 -6.27
CA ARG A 10 5.23 13.47 -4.88
C ARG A 10 4.94 14.71 -4.04
N PHE A 11 3.86 14.65 -3.29
CA PHE A 11 3.50 15.64 -2.29
C PHE A 11 3.47 14.92 -0.94
N GLY A 12 4.37 15.27 -0.05
CA GLY A 12 4.46 14.65 1.27
C GLY A 12 5.61 13.65 1.42
N ASP A 13 5.80 13.19 2.63
CA ASP A 13 6.87 12.27 3.00
C ASP A 13 6.46 10.79 2.86
N ASP A 14 7.40 9.95 2.46
CA ASP A 14 7.22 8.50 2.52
C ASP A 14 7.02 8.05 3.96
N ILE A 15 6.08 7.15 4.16
CA ILE A 15 5.87 6.49 5.44
C ILE A 15 6.51 5.12 5.39
N THR A 16 7.15 4.73 6.48
CA THR A 16 7.70 3.38 6.59
C THR A 16 6.68 2.43 7.19
N GLY A 17 6.43 1.32 6.50
CA GLY A 17 5.63 0.19 6.98
C GLY A 17 6.50 -1.00 7.36
N TYR A 18 5.93 -1.90 8.15
CA TYR A 18 6.49 -3.19 8.51
C TYR A 18 5.69 -4.30 7.82
N ALA A 19 6.33 -5.05 6.95
CA ALA A 19 5.67 -6.08 6.16
C ALA A 19 5.27 -7.28 7.03
N THR A 20 3.97 -7.58 7.13
CA THR A 20 3.45 -8.76 7.81
C THR A 20 3.22 -9.94 6.86
N ALA A 21 3.33 -9.70 5.57
CA ALA A 21 3.33 -10.68 4.49
C ALA A 21 4.27 -10.19 3.39
N ALA A 22 4.58 -11.00 2.41
CA ALA A 22 5.33 -10.57 1.23
C ALA A 22 4.61 -9.41 0.55
N ILE A 23 5.33 -8.33 0.25
CA ILE A 23 4.82 -7.12 -0.39
C ILE A 23 5.41 -7.03 -1.80
N THR A 24 4.55 -6.75 -2.76
CA THR A 24 4.94 -6.41 -4.14
C THR A 24 4.86 -4.89 -4.32
N GLY A 25 5.88 -4.29 -4.87
CA GLY A 25 5.91 -2.86 -5.19
C GLY A 25 4.84 -2.46 -6.21
N LYS A 26 4.51 -1.18 -6.26
CA LYS A 26 3.44 -0.63 -7.12
C LYS A 26 2.05 -1.22 -6.86
N ARG A 27 1.83 -1.75 -5.67
CA ARG A 27 0.54 -2.26 -5.22
C ARG A 27 0.11 -1.62 -3.92
N CYS A 28 -1.18 -1.51 -3.76
CA CYS A 28 -1.77 -0.94 -2.55
C CYS A 28 -1.54 -1.85 -1.34
N VAL A 29 -1.37 -1.23 -0.19
CA VAL A 29 -1.26 -1.89 1.11
C VAL A 29 -2.26 -1.29 2.09
N GLN A 30 -2.67 -2.11 3.07
CA GLN A 30 -3.55 -1.73 4.15
C GLN A 30 -2.89 -1.98 5.51
N ILE A 31 -3.43 -1.40 6.56
CA ILE A 31 -3.03 -1.76 7.93
C ILE A 31 -3.50 -3.19 8.21
N ALA A 32 -2.55 -4.09 8.39
CA ALA A 32 -2.82 -5.52 8.60
C ALA A 32 -3.03 -5.88 10.07
N ALA A 33 -2.32 -5.20 10.97
CA ALA A 33 -2.40 -5.45 12.41
C ALA A 33 -2.15 -4.18 13.21
N ALA A 34 -2.61 -4.17 14.46
CA ALA A 34 -2.29 -3.11 15.41
C ALA A 34 -0.79 -3.09 15.72
N LYS A 35 -0.25 -1.92 16.03
CA LYS A 35 1.08 -1.80 16.61
C LYS A 35 1.08 -2.51 17.97
N PRO A 36 2.17 -3.22 18.33
CA PRO A 36 2.35 -3.73 19.69
C PRO A 36 2.24 -2.61 20.73
N VAL A 37 1.72 -2.94 21.91
CA VAL A 37 1.43 -1.94 22.95
C VAL A 37 2.68 -1.16 23.37
N GLY A 38 3.84 -1.81 23.45
CA GLY A 38 5.11 -1.16 23.79
C GLY A 38 5.63 -0.20 22.72
N GLU A 39 5.26 -0.40 21.48
CA GLU A 39 5.68 0.46 20.35
C GLU A 39 4.86 1.75 20.24
N LYS A 40 3.67 1.78 20.83
CA LYS A 40 2.82 2.98 20.81
C LYS A 40 3.30 4.08 21.74
N ALA A 41 4.01 3.73 22.79
CA ALA A 41 4.30 4.63 23.91
C ALA A 41 5.58 5.45 23.77
N GLU A 42 6.61 4.97 23.05
CA GLU A 42 7.94 5.58 23.19
C GLU A 42 8.71 5.81 21.89
N GLY A 43 8.24 5.40 20.73
CA GLY A 43 9.04 5.55 19.51
C GLY A 43 10.41 4.84 19.58
N ASN A 44 10.64 4.00 20.57
CA ASN A 44 11.90 3.31 20.77
C ASN A 44 11.83 1.87 20.24
N PRO A 45 12.60 1.53 19.20
CA PRO A 45 12.54 0.24 18.53
C PRO A 45 13.16 -0.93 19.30
N GLY A 46 13.68 -0.73 20.50
CA GLY A 46 14.63 -1.66 21.08
C GLY A 46 14.22 -2.43 22.32
N LEU A 47 13.11 -2.13 22.96
CA LEU A 47 12.83 -2.68 24.28
C LEU A 47 11.46 -3.36 24.35
N LEU A 48 11.33 -4.52 23.71
CA LEU A 48 10.29 -5.46 24.07
C LEU A 48 10.89 -6.53 24.97
N ALA A 49 10.44 -6.55 26.20
CA ALA A 49 10.85 -7.47 27.26
C ALA A 49 10.39 -8.92 27.02
N SER A 50 10.39 -9.40 25.79
CA SER A 50 10.05 -10.78 25.44
C SER A 50 10.67 -11.14 24.11
N GLY A 51 11.84 -11.63 24.11
CA GLY A 51 12.59 -12.50 23.18
C GLY A 51 12.15 -12.77 21.75
N THR A 52 11.11 -12.13 21.25
CA THR A 52 10.70 -12.20 19.86
C THR A 52 11.18 -10.92 19.17
N PRO A 53 12.01 -11.00 18.12
CA PRO A 53 12.39 -9.83 17.36
C PRO A 53 11.16 -9.30 16.63
N THR A 54 10.36 -8.49 17.31
CA THR A 54 9.35 -7.66 16.70
C THR A 54 10.02 -6.41 16.17
N GLY A 55 10.83 -6.59 15.14
CA GLY A 55 11.52 -5.50 14.48
C GLY A 55 10.54 -4.45 13.96
N GLY A 56 10.89 -3.20 14.11
CA GLY A 56 10.18 -2.08 13.54
C GLY A 56 9.40 -1.25 14.53
N GLY A 57 10.09 -0.73 15.55
CA GLY A 57 9.51 0.20 16.49
C GLY A 57 8.78 1.35 15.82
N GLY A 58 7.58 1.63 16.28
CA GLY A 58 6.77 2.75 15.82
C GLY A 58 6.20 2.64 14.41
N THR A 59 6.48 1.60 13.66
CA THR A 59 6.05 1.46 12.25
C THR A 59 4.70 0.77 12.11
N TYR A 60 3.98 1.14 11.06
CA TYR A 60 2.69 0.56 10.73
C TYR A 60 2.85 -0.86 10.18
N ARG A 61 2.06 -1.81 10.67
CA ARG A 61 2.05 -3.18 10.16
C ARG A 61 1.17 -3.26 8.93
N VAL A 62 1.75 -3.62 7.80
CA VAL A 62 1.07 -3.56 6.51
C VAL A 62 1.14 -4.88 5.75
N ALA A 63 0.11 -5.12 4.94
CA ALA A 63 0.03 -6.20 3.96
C ALA A 63 -0.80 -5.75 2.77
N HIS A 64 -0.76 -6.52 1.69
CA HIS A 64 -1.75 -6.33 0.62
C HIS A 64 -3.16 -6.65 1.12
N PRO A 65 -4.19 -6.01 0.57
CA PRO A 65 -5.57 -6.40 0.84
C PRO A 65 -5.78 -7.88 0.52
N SER A 66 -6.52 -8.59 1.37
CA SER A 66 -6.93 -9.97 1.13
C SER A 66 -8.44 -10.05 1.04
N GLY A 67 -8.96 -10.57 -0.03
CA GLY A 67 -10.40 -10.74 -0.25
C GLY A 67 -10.94 -9.94 -1.43
N ALA A 68 -12.00 -10.45 -2.03
CA ALA A 68 -12.71 -9.78 -3.11
C ALA A 68 -13.54 -8.63 -2.55
N GLY A 69 -13.39 -7.49 -3.14
CA GLY A 69 -14.18 -6.30 -2.81
C GLY A 69 -13.33 -5.08 -2.57
N ALA A 70 -13.95 -3.96 -2.74
CA ALA A 70 -13.39 -2.66 -2.54
C ALA A 70 -12.66 -2.55 -1.20
N ASN A 71 -11.46 -2.07 -1.24
CA ASN A 71 -10.64 -1.85 -0.05
C ASN A 71 -10.35 -3.10 0.80
N GLY A 72 -10.15 -4.25 0.16
CA GLY A 72 -9.66 -5.45 0.85
C GLY A 72 -10.66 -6.12 1.77
N GLY A 73 -11.94 -6.06 1.45
CA GLY A 73 -13.02 -6.62 2.27
C GLY A 73 -13.32 -5.75 3.49
N ALA A 74 -14.55 -5.73 3.86
CA ALA A 74 -15.15 -5.09 5.03
C ALA A 74 -14.27 -4.06 5.77
N ALA A 75 -14.43 -2.78 5.43
CA ALA A 75 -14.10 -1.63 6.29
C ALA A 75 -12.61 -1.27 6.54
N LYS A 76 -11.65 -1.84 5.82
CA LYS A 76 -10.26 -1.38 5.94
C LYS A 76 -9.90 -0.47 4.77
N MET A 77 -9.60 0.77 5.09
CA MET A 77 -9.09 1.73 4.11
C MET A 77 -7.66 1.35 3.65
N ILE A 78 -7.37 1.64 2.41
CA ILE A 78 -6.01 1.54 1.90
C ILE A 78 -5.14 2.55 2.62
N PHE A 79 -3.97 2.10 3.06
CA PHE A 79 -3.03 2.94 3.78
C PHE A 79 -2.09 3.71 2.83
N GLY A 80 -1.76 3.10 1.70
CA GLY A 80 -0.91 3.70 0.66
C GLY A 80 -0.48 2.68 -0.38
N VAL A 81 0.54 3.03 -1.15
CA VAL A 81 1.11 2.21 -2.22
C VAL A 81 2.55 1.84 -1.87
N ALA A 82 2.89 0.56 -1.95
CA ALA A 82 4.24 0.07 -1.68
C ALA A 82 5.23 0.58 -2.74
N LYS A 83 6.34 1.12 -2.29
CA LYS A 83 7.36 1.73 -3.13
C LYS A 83 8.22 0.69 -3.88
N TYR A 84 8.47 -0.44 -3.27
CA TYR A 84 9.31 -1.52 -3.81
C TYR A 84 8.89 -2.88 -3.25
N ASP A 85 9.41 -3.94 -3.88
CA ASP A 85 9.19 -5.31 -3.41
C ASP A 85 9.84 -5.53 -2.04
N GLN A 86 9.08 -6.14 -1.13
CA GLN A 86 9.60 -6.62 0.14
C GLN A 86 9.13 -8.07 0.37
N PRO A 87 9.89 -9.06 -0.14
CA PRO A 87 9.49 -10.47 -0.04
C PRO A 87 9.63 -11.02 1.37
N THR A 88 10.44 -10.38 2.22
CA THR A 88 10.75 -10.89 3.56
C THR A 88 9.80 -10.29 4.60
N ILE A 89 9.03 -11.16 5.25
CA ILE A 89 8.21 -10.78 6.41
C ILE A 89 9.11 -10.22 7.50
N GLY A 90 8.64 -9.19 8.18
CA GLY A 90 9.39 -8.57 9.26
C GLY A 90 10.39 -7.51 8.82
N LYS A 91 10.41 -7.12 7.56
CA LYS A 91 11.26 -6.05 7.05
C LYS A 91 10.46 -4.80 6.74
N LEU A 92 11.16 -3.70 6.65
CA LEU A 92 10.59 -2.39 6.37
C LEU A 92 10.30 -2.23 4.87
N VAL A 93 9.24 -1.51 4.55
CA VAL A 93 8.85 -1.13 3.19
C VAL A 93 8.42 0.34 3.17
N GLY A 94 8.87 1.09 2.16
CA GLY A 94 8.42 2.46 1.93
C GLY A 94 7.00 2.48 1.36
N ILE A 95 6.17 3.40 1.85
CA ILE A 95 4.77 3.54 1.45
C ILE A 95 4.52 4.98 1.04
N ILE A 96 3.96 5.17 -0.13
CA ILE A 96 3.55 6.47 -0.66
C ILE A 96 2.05 6.63 -0.46
N ARG A 97 1.64 7.78 0.07
CA ARG A 97 0.23 8.09 0.33
C ARG A 97 -0.35 9.15 -0.57
N GLU A 98 0.47 10.01 -1.12
CA GLU A 98 0.05 11.17 -1.89
C GLU A 98 0.84 11.29 -3.19
N GLY A 99 0.25 11.95 -4.17
CA GLY A 99 0.88 12.26 -5.45
C GLY A 99 0.35 11.42 -6.61
N ILE A 100 1.03 11.53 -7.74
CA ILE A 100 0.75 10.70 -8.93
C ILE A 100 1.76 9.58 -8.95
N VAL A 101 1.28 8.35 -8.85
CA VAL A 101 2.11 7.15 -8.70
C VAL A 101 1.68 6.05 -9.67
N PRO A 102 2.63 5.28 -10.23
CA PRO A 102 2.29 4.10 -11.02
C PRO A 102 1.79 2.98 -10.11
N ILE A 103 0.63 2.42 -10.42
CA ILE A 103 0.04 1.29 -9.71
C ILE A 103 -0.33 0.20 -10.70
N THR A 104 0.04 -1.05 -10.39
CA THR A 104 -0.28 -2.21 -11.24
C THR A 104 -1.80 -2.44 -11.29
N THR A 105 -2.34 -2.60 -12.49
CA THR A 105 -3.76 -2.86 -12.74
C THR A 105 -4.06 -4.35 -12.85
N SER A 106 -5.26 -4.78 -12.51
CA SER A 106 -5.78 -6.12 -12.81
C SER A 106 -6.94 -6.12 -13.82
N ALA A 107 -7.34 -4.95 -14.29
CA ALA A 107 -8.29 -4.75 -15.38
C ALA A 107 -7.84 -3.57 -16.24
N ALA A 108 -8.35 -3.46 -17.45
CA ALA A 108 -8.10 -2.29 -18.30
C ALA A 108 -8.68 -1.02 -17.65
N ILE A 109 -7.93 0.06 -17.66
CA ILE A 109 -8.28 1.36 -17.12
C ILE A 109 -8.13 2.41 -18.21
N THR A 110 -9.03 3.37 -18.23
CA THR A 110 -8.98 4.52 -19.14
C THR A 110 -8.69 5.79 -18.36
N ALA A 111 -7.94 6.70 -18.95
CA ALA A 111 -7.64 8.01 -18.37
C ALA A 111 -8.91 8.73 -17.90
N GLY A 112 -8.85 9.33 -16.72
CA GLY A 112 -9.97 10.00 -16.07
C GLY A 112 -10.91 9.09 -15.28
N GLN A 113 -10.76 7.77 -15.35
CA GLN A 113 -11.56 6.86 -14.52
C GLN A 113 -11.14 6.91 -13.06
N LEU A 114 -12.14 6.81 -12.18
CA LEU A 114 -11.91 6.53 -10.77
C LEU A 114 -11.49 5.07 -10.60
N VAL A 115 -10.51 4.84 -9.74
CA VAL A 115 -9.97 3.50 -9.47
C VAL A 115 -10.19 3.08 -8.03
N GLN A 116 -10.45 1.80 -7.84
CA GLN A 116 -10.56 1.13 -6.55
C GLN A 116 -9.54 0.01 -6.46
N VAL A 117 -9.30 -0.48 -5.24
CA VAL A 117 -8.34 -1.56 -5.01
C VAL A 117 -8.98 -2.93 -5.15
N ALA A 118 -8.29 -3.83 -5.82
CA ALA A 118 -8.60 -5.25 -5.89
C ALA A 118 -7.92 -6.05 -4.75
N ALA A 119 -8.22 -7.34 -4.66
CA ALA A 119 -7.84 -8.20 -3.53
C ALA A 119 -6.33 -8.31 -3.27
N ASP A 120 -5.50 -8.16 -4.27
CA ASP A 120 -4.04 -8.32 -4.17
C ASP A 120 -3.28 -6.99 -4.15
N GLY A 121 -4.00 -5.89 -3.94
CA GLY A 121 -3.43 -4.55 -3.95
C GLY A 121 -3.29 -3.93 -5.34
N THR A 122 -3.64 -4.63 -6.41
CA THR A 122 -3.79 -4.05 -7.74
C THR A 122 -5.01 -3.14 -7.80
N ILE A 123 -5.18 -2.40 -8.89
CA ILE A 123 -6.33 -1.51 -9.07
C ILE A 123 -7.21 -1.94 -10.23
N VAL A 124 -8.47 -1.56 -10.13
CA VAL A 124 -9.50 -1.75 -11.16
C VAL A 124 -10.38 -0.49 -11.23
N PRO A 125 -11.15 -0.29 -12.33
CA PRO A 125 -12.16 0.76 -12.34
C PRO A 125 -13.15 0.61 -11.19
N VAL A 126 -13.60 1.73 -10.63
CA VAL A 126 -14.60 1.71 -9.55
C VAL A 126 -15.90 1.08 -10.03
N SER A 127 -16.41 0.13 -9.27
CA SER A 127 -17.73 -0.48 -9.47
C SER A 127 -18.62 -0.34 -8.22
N THR A 128 -18.21 -0.94 -7.12
CA THR A 128 -18.97 -0.94 -5.86
C THR A 128 -18.14 -0.47 -4.68
N GLY A 129 -16.86 -0.15 -4.92
CA GLY A 129 -15.91 0.19 -3.89
C GLY A 129 -15.67 1.68 -3.71
N VAL A 130 -14.75 1.98 -2.81
CA VAL A 130 -14.31 3.35 -2.55
C VAL A 130 -13.18 3.70 -3.53
N ALA A 131 -13.31 4.83 -4.20
CA ALA A 131 -12.26 5.36 -5.04
C ALA A 131 -11.03 5.74 -4.20
N ILE A 132 -9.85 5.35 -4.66
CA ILE A 132 -8.57 5.72 -4.04
C ILE A 132 -7.83 6.79 -4.85
N GLY A 133 -8.26 7.02 -6.07
CA GLY A 133 -7.61 7.97 -6.98
C GLY A 133 -8.29 8.04 -8.33
N THR A 134 -7.71 8.85 -9.21
CA THR A 134 -8.10 8.98 -10.61
C THR A 134 -6.93 8.56 -11.50
N ALA A 135 -7.19 7.72 -12.50
CA ALA A 135 -6.19 7.35 -13.50
C ALA A 135 -5.85 8.57 -14.38
N CYS A 136 -4.57 8.80 -14.57
CA CYS A 136 -4.06 9.90 -15.41
C CYS A 136 -3.77 9.45 -16.85
N ASP A 137 -3.70 8.13 -17.08
CA ASP A 137 -3.41 7.50 -18.37
C ASP A 137 -4.24 6.24 -18.60
N ASP A 138 -4.17 5.72 -19.83
CA ASP A 138 -4.75 4.43 -20.19
C ASP A 138 -3.78 3.30 -19.83
N ALA A 139 -4.31 2.22 -19.26
CA ALA A 139 -3.51 1.05 -18.94
C ALA A 139 -4.25 -0.25 -19.27
N ALA A 140 -3.58 -1.19 -19.91
CA ALA A 140 -4.09 -2.54 -20.09
C ALA A 140 -4.05 -3.33 -18.77
N SER A 141 -4.83 -4.38 -18.66
CA SER A 141 -4.76 -5.32 -17.54
C SER A 141 -3.34 -5.87 -17.36
N GLY A 142 -2.79 -5.80 -16.16
CA GLY A 142 -1.44 -6.22 -15.83
C GLY A 142 -0.35 -5.16 -16.06
N ALA A 143 -0.69 -4.03 -16.66
CA ALA A 143 0.21 -2.89 -16.81
C ALA A 143 0.13 -1.96 -15.57
N ASP A 144 0.98 -0.95 -15.54
CA ASP A 144 0.93 0.10 -14.53
C ASP A 144 0.13 1.29 -15.08
N ALA A 145 -0.80 1.81 -14.29
CA ALA A 145 -1.49 3.07 -14.56
C ALA A 145 -0.92 4.17 -13.65
N GLU A 146 -0.75 5.37 -14.19
CA GLU A 146 -0.48 6.55 -13.38
C GLU A 146 -1.75 6.98 -12.66
N VAL A 147 -1.71 7.03 -11.33
CA VAL A 147 -2.89 7.35 -10.52
C VAL A 147 -2.60 8.53 -9.60
N ALA A 148 -3.45 9.55 -9.70
CA ALA A 148 -3.49 10.63 -8.73
C ALA A 148 -4.25 10.15 -7.48
N LEU A 149 -3.52 9.95 -6.38
CA LEU A 149 -4.07 9.40 -5.15
C LEU A 149 -4.91 10.42 -4.38
N PHE A 150 -6.01 9.96 -3.76
CA PHE A 150 -6.86 10.72 -2.83
C PHE A 150 -6.64 10.31 -1.37
N ILE A 151 -5.68 9.45 -1.10
CA ILE A 151 -5.42 8.95 0.26
C ILE A 151 -4.73 10.08 1.04
N SER A 152 -5.45 10.65 1.98
CA SER A 152 -4.96 11.69 2.89
C SER A 152 -4.82 11.16 4.33
#